data_44d7af1e89b2059a5f83c462a329206f
#
_entry.id   44d7af1e89b2059a5f83c462a329206f
#
_cell.length_a   1.000
_cell.length_b   1.000
_cell.length_c   1.000
_cell.angle_alpha   90.00
_cell.angle_beta   90.00
_cell.angle_gamma   90.00
#
_symmetry.space_group_name_H-M   'P 1'
#
loop_
_entity.id
_entity.type
_entity.pdbx_description
1 polymer ?
#
loop_
_entity_poly.entity_id
_entity_poly.type
_entity_poly.pdbx_seq_one_letter_code
_entity_poly.pdbx_strand_id
1 'polypeptide(L)'
;MMTCRVVIYAADMARWEPGARERLEQAALELFVEQGFADTTVPQLTARAGLTTRTFFRHFSDKREVLFGVEQDLPALVGQLMADAPASLRPMALIEQGLSVVASTWFEGQRDHLLTHRAVVATDASLRERSLQKQAIVAGAVRQGFRDRGLDELTSTLAAHVAVTVLDVAVDRWLDGDGEAPLTDLVRDTLHELRGLLDAPG
;
A
#
# COMPACT_ATOMS: atom_id res chain seq x y z
N MET A 1 14.82 26.40 11.33
CA MET A 1 15.36 25.66 10.17
C MET A 1 15.73 24.28 10.64
N MET A 2 14.80 23.34 10.64
CA MET A 2 15.08 21.93 10.87
C MET A 2 14.71 21.20 9.59
N THR A 3 15.75 20.86 8.86
CA THR A 3 15.67 20.10 7.60
C THR A 3 15.25 18.68 7.95
N CYS A 4 14.01 18.33 7.63
CA CYS A 4 13.48 16.98 7.77
C CYS A 4 14.31 16.08 6.86
N ARG A 5 15.10 15.21 7.48
CA ARG A 5 15.96 14.25 6.80
C ARG A 5 15.14 13.03 6.43
N VAL A 6 14.19 13.22 5.50
CA VAL A 6 13.64 12.11 4.71
C VAL A 6 14.71 11.78 3.68
N VAL A 7 15.70 11.01 4.11
CA VAL A 7 16.80 10.61 3.28
C VAL A 7 16.46 9.28 2.62
N ILE A 8 16.09 9.36 1.34
CA ILE A 8 16.74 8.61 0.27
C ILE A 8 16.45 7.12 0.27
N TYR A 9 15.32 6.74 -0.37
CA TYR A 9 15.23 5.46 -1.07
C TYR A 9 15.11 5.63 -2.61
N ALA A 10 15.24 6.84 -3.14
CA ALA A 10 15.04 7.10 -4.58
C ALA A 10 16.33 7.37 -5.37
N ALA A 11 17.52 7.28 -4.80
CA ALA A 11 18.73 7.77 -5.47
C ALA A 11 19.80 6.71 -5.83
N ASP A 12 19.51 5.41 -5.73
CA ASP A 12 20.53 4.39 -6.11
C ASP A 12 19.98 3.27 -7.01
N MET A 13 19.03 3.59 -7.89
CA MET A 13 18.44 2.65 -8.86
C MET A 13 19.35 2.30 -10.05
N ALA A 14 20.58 2.78 -10.11
CA ALA A 14 21.41 2.66 -11.31
C ALA A 14 22.38 1.45 -11.33
N ARG A 15 22.43 0.58 -10.31
CA ARG A 15 23.36 -0.57 -10.29
C ARG A 15 23.02 -1.71 -9.33
N TRP A 16 21.76 -1.93 -8.98
CA TRP A 16 21.40 -3.06 -8.14
C TRP A 16 20.79 -4.17 -8.99
N GLU A 17 21.44 -5.34 -9.00
CA GLU A 17 20.68 -6.56 -9.31
C GLU A 17 19.57 -6.68 -8.26
N PRO A 18 18.29 -6.83 -8.66
CA PRO A 18 17.19 -6.95 -7.71
C PRO A 18 17.51 -8.00 -6.66
N GLY A 19 17.26 -7.71 -5.39
CA GLY A 19 17.45 -8.65 -4.31
C GLY A 19 16.62 -9.92 -4.51
N ALA A 20 16.85 -10.94 -3.69
CA ALA A 20 16.13 -12.21 -3.82
C ALA A 20 14.61 -12.05 -3.68
N ARG A 21 14.17 -11.09 -2.86
CA ARG A 21 12.75 -10.79 -2.63
C ARG A 21 12.11 -10.22 -3.90
N GLU A 22 12.68 -9.16 -4.45
CA GLU A 22 12.17 -8.47 -5.64
C GLU A 22 12.14 -9.38 -6.87
N ARG A 23 13.14 -10.26 -7.01
CA ARG A 23 13.15 -11.27 -8.07
C ARG A 23 12.03 -12.29 -7.94
N LEU A 24 11.68 -12.68 -6.71
CA LEU A 24 10.55 -13.58 -6.44
C LEU A 24 9.21 -12.89 -6.70
N GLU A 25 9.05 -11.63 -6.31
CA GLU A 25 7.85 -10.82 -6.54
C GLU A 25 7.62 -10.64 -8.05
N GLN A 26 8.65 -10.28 -8.80
CA GLN A 26 8.59 -10.14 -10.25
C GLN A 26 8.24 -11.47 -10.94
N ALA A 27 8.93 -12.55 -10.60
CA ALA A 27 8.67 -13.88 -11.15
C ALA A 27 7.25 -14.37 -10.83
N ALA A 28 6.73 -14.03 -9.65
CA ALA A 28 5.37 -14.38 -9.25
C ALA A 28 4.34 -13.64 -10.10
N LEU A 29 4.49 -12.33 -10.25
CA LEU A 29 3.56 -11.53 -11.04
C LEU A 29 3.52 -12.00 -12.49
N GLU A 30 4.68 -12.26 -13.10
CA GLU A 30 4.77 -12.80 -14.47
C GLU A 30 4.03 -14.13 -14.60
N LEU A 31 4.30 -15.10 -13.73
CA LEU A 31 3.68 -16.42 -13.79
C LEU A 31 2.19 -16.38 -13.47
N PHE A 32 1.74 -15.51 -12.56
CA PHE A 32 0.32 -15.35 -12.27
C PHE A 32 -0.44 -14.76 -13.47
N VAL A 33 0.19 -13.91 -14.26
CA VAL A 33 -0.38 -13.40 -15.51
C VAL A 33 -0.36 -14.48 -16.60
N GLU A 34 0.75 -15.22 -16.74
CA GLU A 34 0.94 -16.22 -17.82
C GLU A 34 0.00 -17.43 -17.69
N GLN A 35 -0.13 -17.95 -16.46
CA GLN A 35 -0.83 -19.24 -16.24
C GLN A 35 -1.87 -19.22 -15.11
N GLY A 36 -2.05 -18.06 -14.45
CA GLY A 36 -2.97 -17.89 -13.34
C GLY A 36 -2.36 -18.25 -11.97
N PHE A 37 -2.97 -17.69 -10.92
CA PHE A 37 -2.54 -17.93 -9.55
C PHE A 37 -2.68 -19.40 -9.14
N ALA A 38 -3.79 -20.06 -9.46
CA ALA A 38 -4.08 -21.44 -9.04
C ALA A 38 -3.01 -22.43 -9.55
N ASP A 39 -2.64 -22.32 -10.83
CA ASP A 39 -1.74 -23.25 -11.51
C ASP A 39 -0.25 -22.93 -11.31
N THR A 40 0.07 -21.82 -10.65
CA THR A 40 1.45 -21.46 -10.33
C THR A 40 1.88 -22.11 -9.00
N THR A 41 3.08 -22.68 -9.00
CA THR A 41 3.67 -23.34 -7.82
C THR A 41 4.94 -22.63 -7.34
N VAL A 42 5.26 -22.75 -6.03
CA VAL A 42 6.50 -22.18 -5.48
C VAL A 42 7.76 -22.68 -6.19
N PRO A 43 7.90 -23.97 -6.58
CA PRO A 43 9.02 -24.40 -7.41
C PRO A 43 9.15 -23.66 -8.75
N GLN A 44 8.03 -23.37 -9.45
CA GLN A 44 8.06 -22.59 -10.68
C GLN A 44 8.50 -21.15 -10.44
N LEU A 45 7.99 -20.50 -9.38
CA LEU A 45 8.40 -19.16 -8.96
C LEU A 45 9.92 -19.08 -8.74
N THR A 46 10.42 -20.02 -7.94
CA THR A 46 11.85 -20.05 -7.59
C THR A 46 12.74 -20.38 -8.80
N ALA A 47 12.31 -21.26 -9.70
CA ALA A 47 13.01 -21.57 -10.94
C ALA A 47 13.07 -20.33 -11.86
N ARG A 48 11.95 -19.62 -12.05
CA ARG A 48 11.87 -18.37 -12.83
C ARG A 48 12.79 -17.29 -12.25
N ALA A 49 12.80 -17.13 -10.92
CA ALA A 49 13.65 -16.18 -10.22
C ALA A 49 15.13 -16.59 -10.16
N GLY A 50 15.51 -17.80 -10.56
CA GLY A 50 16.86 -18.34 -10.40
C GLY A 50 17.26 -18.53 -8.93
N LEU A 51 16.30 -18.91 -8.08
CA LEU A 51 16.44 -19.07 -6.62
C LEU A 51 15.97 -20.45 -6.17
N THR A 52 16.12 -20.74 -4.87
CA THR A 52 15.68 -22.01 -4.29
C THR A 52 14.38 -21.85 -3.52
N THR A 53 13.61 -22.96 -3.37
CA THR A 53 12.43 -23.00 -2.52
C THR A 53 12.73 -22.61 -1.05
N ARG A 54 13.95 -22.96 -0.56
CA ARG A 54 14.40 -22.50 0.75
C ARG A 54 14.53 -20.98 0.82
N THR A 55 15.01 -20.35 -0.26
CA THR A 55 15.10 -18.89 -0.35
C THR A 55 13.71 -18.26 -0.34
N PHE A 56 12.76 -18.85 -1.05
CA PHE A 56 11.36 -18.40 -1.03
C PHE A 56 10.79 -18.35 0.39
N PHE A 57 10.82 -19.49 1.11
CA PHE A 57 10.26 -19.58 2.46
C PHE A 57 11.02 -18.80 3.54
N ARG A 58 12.19 -18.25 3.21
CA ARG A 58 12.85 -17.27 4.07
C ARG A 58 12.21 -15.88 3.98
N HIS A 59 11.60 -15.54 2.83
CA HIS A 59 11.01 -14.23 2.56
C HIS A 59 9.49 -14.22 2.68
N PHE A 60 8.84 -15.33 2.32
CA PHE A 60 7.38 -15.43 2.22
C PHE A 60 6.88 -16.69 2.93
N SER A 61 5.79 -16.58 3.68
CA SER A 61 5.18 -17.71 4.39
C SER A 61 4.43 -18.66 3.44
N ASP A 62 3.84 -18.13 2.37
CA ASP A 62 3.13 -18.89 1.35
C ASP A 62 3.12 -18.16 -0.01
N LYS A 63 2.55 -18.83 -1.03
CA LYS A 63 2.47 -18.32 -2.40
C LYS A 63 1.71 -16.99 -2.53
N ARG A 64 0.72 -16.73 -1.66
CA ARG A 64 -0.06 -15.48 -1.69
C ARG A 64 0.79 -14.30 -1.24
N GLU A 65 1.63 -14.51 -0.21
CA GLU A 65 2.45 -13.44 0.37
C GLU A 65 3.42 -12.79 -0.63
N VAL A 66 3.85 -13.52 -1.66
CA VAL A 66 4.75 -12.96 -2.66
C VAL A 66 4.11 -11.83 -3.47
N LEU A 67 2.78 -11.86 -3.62
CA LEU A 67 2.05 -10.80 -4.32
C LEU A 67 1.89 -9.52 -3.46
N PHE A 68 1.89 -9.67 -2.13
CA PHE A 68 1.68 -8.60 -1.16
C PHE A 68 2.97 -8.17 -0.44
N GLY A 69 4.13 -8.52 -1.01
CA GLY A 69 5.43 -8.27 -0.40
C GLY A 69 5.70 -6.78 -0.16
N VAL A 70 5.39 -5.95 -1.13
CA VAL A 70 5.57 -4.48 -1.07
C VAL A 70 4.74 -3.88 0.08
N GLU A 71 3.56 -4.41 0.38
CA GLU A 71 2.65 -3.87 1.39
C GLU A 71 3.05 -4.22 2.84
N GLN A 72 4.06 -5.10 3.03
CA GLN A 72 4.45 -5.54 4.39
C GLN A 72 5.01 -4.41 5.24
N ASP A 73 5.67 -3.44 4.63
CA ASP A 73 6.33 -2.34 5.33
C ASP A 73 5.42 -1.12 5.54
N LEU A 74 4.25 -1.10 4.87
CA LEU A 74 3.29 0.01 4.96
C LEU A 74 2.79 0.29 6.39
N PRO A 75 2.45 -0.71 7.23
CA PRO A 75 2.04 -0.45 8.61
C PRO A 75 3.14 0.20 9.46
N ALA A 76 4.40 -0.17 9.24
CA ALA A 76 5.55 0.43 9.94
C ALA A 76 5.76 1.89 9.49
N LEU A 77 5.67 2.15 8.18
CA LEU A 77 5.71 3.52 7.64
C LEU A 77 4.60 4.39 8.22
N VAL A 78 3.36 3.88 8.26
CA VAL A 78 2.23 4.58 8.86
C VAL A 78 2.49 4.91 10.32
N GLY A 79 2.98 3.93 11.10
CA GLY A 79 3.35 4.15 12.50
C GLY A 79 4.39 5.26 12.67
N GLN A 80 5.40 5.29 11.81
CA GLN A 80 6.43 6.32 11.82
C GLN A 80 5.89 7.71 11.44
N LEU A 81 5.10 7.80 10.37
CA LEU A 81 4.43 9.05 9.95
C LEU A 81 3.55 9.60 11.06
N MET A 82 2.80 8.74 11.76
CA MET A 82 1.96 9.12 12.88
C MET A 82 2.78 9.62 14.08
N ALA A 83 3.92 8.99 14.39
CA ALA A 83 4.80 9.38 15.50
C ALA A 83 5.53 10.69 15.22
N ASP A 84 5.99 10.91 14.00
CA ASP A 84 6.79 12.09 13.62
C ASP A 84 5.93 13.35 13.37
N ALA A 85 4.63 13.17 13.17
CA ALA A 85 3.72 14.28 12.87
C ALA A 85 3.55 15.23 14.07
N PRO A 86 3.51 16.56 13.86
CA PRO A 86 3.30 17.53 14.95
C PRO A 86 2.04 17.22 15.78
N ALA A 87 2.18 17.29 17.11
CA ALA A 87 1.07 17.02 18.03
C ALA A 87 -0.12 17.96 17.86
N SER A 88 0.10 19.15 17.29
CA SER A 88 -0.92 20.16 17.02
C SER A 88 -1.79 19.87 15.78
N LEU A 89 -1.42 18.89 14.94
CA LEU A 89 -2.22 18.57 13.76
C LEU A 89 -3.54 17.92 14.16
N ARG A 90 -4.63 18.47 13.58
CA ARG A 90 -5.95 17.89 13.71
C ARG A 90 -6.06 16.58 12.91
N PRO A 91 -6.91 15.64 13.32
CA PRO A 91 -6.97 14.31 12.70
C PRO A 91 -7.13 14.32 11.17
N MET A 92 -8.01 15.14 10.62
CA MET A 92 -8.21 15.22 9.16
C MET A 92 -6.99 15.79 8.41
N ALA A 93 -6.27 16.75 9.01
CA ALA A 93 -5.04 17.27 8.42
C ALA A 93 -3.91 16.21 8.45
N LEU A 94 -3.88 15.41 9.50
CA LEU A 94 -2.92 14.30 9.61
C LEU A 94 -3.21 13.19 8.58
N ILE A 95 -4.48 12.84 8.37
CA ILE A 95 -4.90 11.92 7.32
C ILE A 95 -4.46 12.45 5.95
N GLU A 96 -4.79 13.70 5.62
CA GLU A 96 -4.44 14.30 4.33
C GLU A 96 -2.93 14.30 4.05
N GLN A 97 -2.12 14.70 5.04
CA GLN A 97 -0.66 14.68 4.92
C GLN A 97 -0.11 13.27 4.82
N GLY A 98 -0.57 12.35 5.68
CA GLY A 98 -0.12 10.95 5.66
C GLY A 98 -0.46 10.26 4.34
N LEU A 99 -1.66 10.45 3.83
CA LEU A 99 -2.07 9.88 2.55
C LEU A 99 -1.28 10.48 1.37
N SER A 100 -0.99 11.78 1.40
CA SER A 100 -0.16 12.42 0.37
C SER A 100 1.26 11.84 0.35
N VAL A 101 1.85 11.59 1.53
CA VAL A 101 3.17 10.96 1.63
C VAL A 101 3.11 9.52 1.10
N VAL A 102 2.13 8.73 1.52
CA VAL A 102 1.97 7.35 1.05
C VAL A 102 1.75 7.32 -0.46
N ALA A 103 0.89 8.18 -1.02
CA ALA A 103 0.63 8.25 -2.45
C ALA A 103 1.92 8.53 -3.25
N SER A 104 2.69 9.56 -2.85
CA SER A 104 3.89 9.98 -3.56
C SER A 104 5.10 9.05 -3.40
N THR A 105 5.22 8.37 -2.25
CA THR A 105 6.40 7.53 -1.97
C THR A 105 6.19 6.06 -2.28
N TRP A 106 4.94 5.58 -2.23
CA TRP A 106 4.63 4.16 -2.32
C TRP A 106 3.96 3.75 -3.64
N PHE A 107 3.17 4.63 -4.23
CA PHE A 107 2.36 4.31 -5.40
C PHE A 107 2.85 4.96 -6.69
N GLU A 108 3.34 6.21 -6.65
CA GLU A 108 3.80 6.89 -7.86
C GLU A 108 4.96 6.13 -8.54
N GLY A 109 4.88 6.03 -9.87
CA GLY A 109 5.82 5.27 -10.69
C GLY A 109 5.56 3.76 -10.74
N GLN A 110 4.54 3.25 -10.02
CA GLN A 110 4.24 1.81 -9.99
C GLN A 110 2.89 1.45 -10.62
N ARG A 111 2.28 2.36 -11.38
CA ARG A 111 0.92 2.19 -11.91
C ARG A 111 0.74 0.90 -12.70
N ASP A 112 1.65 0.57 -13.63
CA ASP A 112 1.55 -0.64 -14.46
C ASP A 112 1.67 -1.92 -13.62
N HIS A 113 2.55 -1.90 -12.61
CA HIS A 113 2.66 -2.98 -11.64
C HIS A 113 1.36 -3.17 -10.86
N LEU A 114 0.76 -2.09 -10.38
CA LEU A 114 -0.48 -2.10 -9.59
C LEU A 114 -1.70 -2.49 -10.44
N LEU A 115 -1.76 -2.11 -11.72
CA LEU A 115 -2.78 -2.60 -12.65
C LEU A 115 -2.71 -4.11 -12.80
N THR A 116 -1.51 -4.65 -12.99
CA THR A 116 -1.28 -6.09 -13.10
C THR A 116 -1.61 -6.81 -11.79
N HIS A 117 -1.17 -6.26 -10.65
CA HIS A 117 -1.48 -6.78 -9.32
C HIS A 117 -3.00 -6.84 -9.09
N ARG A 118 -3.73 -5.74 -9.34
CA ARG A 118 -5.18 -5.66 -9.21
C ARG A 118 -5.88 -6.71 -10.10
N ALA A 119 -5.44 -6.86 -11.35
CA ALA A 119 -5.98 -7.85 -12.26
C ALA A 119 -5.79 -9.28 -11.73
N VAL A 120 -4.60 -9.62 -11.22
CA VAL A 120 -4.31 -10.93 -10.61
C VAL A 120 -5.14 -11.16 -9.35
N VAL A 121 -5.23 -10.18 -8.44
CA VAL A 121 -6.05 -10.28 -7.21
C VAL A 121 -7.52 -10.54 -7.54
N ALA A 122 -8.05 -9.93 -8.59
CA ALA A 122 -9.44 -10.12 -9.01
C ALA A 122 -9.76 -11.55 -9.46
N THR A 123 -8.77 -12.36 -9.86
CA THR A 123 -8.98 -13.71 -10.38
C THR A 123 -9.23 -14.77 -9.30
N ASP A 124 -8.83 -14.54 -8.04
CA ASP A 124 -8.85 -15.56 -7.00
C ASP A 124 -9.44 -15.03 -5.68
N ALA A 125 -10.37 -15.79 -5.08
CA ALA A 125 -11.05 -15.40 -3.86
C ALA A 125 -10.09 -15.30 -2.66
N SER A 126 -9.09 -16.16 -2.57
CA SER A 126 -8.11 -16.15 -1.47
C SER A 126 -7.16 -14.96 -1.55
N LEU A 127 -6.90 -14.47 -2.76
CA LEU A 127 -6.12 -13.24 -2.96
C LEU A 127 -6.93 -12.00 -2.55
N ARG A 128 -8.22 -11.94 -2.91
CA ARG A 128 -9.12 -10.85 -2.45
C ARG A 128 -9.24 -10.83 -0.93
N GLU A 129 -9.41 -12.00 -0.30
CA GLU A 129 -9.43 -12.10 1.15
C GLU A 129 -8.12 -11.57 1.77
N ARG A 130 -6.98 -11.94 1.18
CA ARG A 130 -5.67 -11.48 1.67
C ARG A 130 -5.49 -9.98 1.53
N SER A 131 -5.96 -9.39 0.43
CA SER A 131 -5.96 -7.93 0.23
C SER A 131 -6.76 -7.22 1.34
N LEU A 132 -7.97 -7.68 1.64
CA LEU A 132 -8.78 -7.14 2.73
C LEU A 132 -8.09 -7.27 4.10
N GLN A 133 -7.41 -8.40 4.36
CA GLN A 133 -6.63 -8.57 5.59
C GLN A 133 -5.49 -7.56 5.70
N LYS A 134 -4.79 -7.27 4.58
CA LYS A 134 -3.73 -6.26 4.55
C LYS A 134 -4.29 -4.85 4.82
N GLN A 135 -5.40 -4.49 4.21
CA GLN A 135 -6.10 -3.23 4.49
C GLN A 135 -6.47 -3.10 5.99
N ALA A 136 -6.99 -4.17 6.59
CA ALA A 136 -7.31 -4.20 8.02
C ALA A 136 -6.08 -4.01 8.92
N ILE A 137 -4.91 -4.54 8.54
CA ILE A 137 -3.65 -4.34 9.25
C ILE A 137 -3.23 -2.87 9.19
N VAL A 138 -3.31 -2.24 8.02
CA VAL A 138 -3.02 -0.81 7.85
C VAL A 138 -3.99 0.05 8.67
N ALA A 139 -5.29 -0.25 8.62
CA ALA A 139 -6.29 0.43 9.46
C ALA A 139 -5.96 0.31 10.95
N GLY A 140 -5.50 -0.87 11.39
CA GLY A 140 -5.04 -1.11 12.76
C GLY A 140 -3.86 -0.20 13.16
N ALA A 141 -2.88 -0.03 12.27
CA ALA A 141 -1.72 0.85 12.50
C ALA A 141 -2.14 2.34 12.60
N VAL A 142 -3.02 2.79 11.69
CA VAL A 142 -3.57 4.17 11.73
C VAL A 142 -4.36 4.40 13.02
N ARG A 143 -5.25 3.47 13.40
CA ARG A 143 -6.03 3.54 14.63
C ARG A 143 -5.12 3.64 15.86
N GLN A 144 -4.09 2.80 15.94
CA GLN A 144 -3.15 2.82 17.05
C GLN A 144 -2.43 4.18 17.11
N GLY A 145 -1.95 4.71 15.97
CA GLY A 145 -1.31 6.01 15.92
C GLY A 145 -2.21 7.16 16.43
N PHE A 146 -3.51 7.15 16.13
CA PHE A 146 -4.45 8.12 16.68
C PHE A 146 -4.68 7.94 18.18
N ARG A 147 -4.76 6.71 18.68
CA ARG A 147 -4.84 6.43 20.12
C ARG A 147 -3.62 6.94 20.89
N ASP A 148 -2.43 6.71 20.35
CA ASP A 148 -1.17 7.16 20.96
C ASP A 148 -1.10 8.71 21.03
N ARG A 149 -1.87 9.38 20.18
CA ARG A 149 -2.07 10.84 20.19
C ARG A 149 -3.21 11.31 21.10
N GLY A 150 -3.84 10.39 21.85
CA GLY A 150 -4.85 10.70 22.86
C GLY A 150 -6.29 10.78 22.35
N LEU A 151 -6.57 10.34 21.11
CA LEU A 151 -7.97 10.22 20.64
C LEU A 151 -8.63 9.00 21.30
N ASP A 152 -9.95 9.11 21.53
CA ASP A 152 -10.74 7.99 22.02
C ASP A 152 -10.88 6.86 20.96
N GLU A 153 -11.35 5.69 21.39
CA GLU A 153 -11.46 4.51 20.55
C GLU A 153 -12.38 4.71 19.34
N LEU A 154 -13.53 5.36 19.53
CA LEU A 154 -14.48 5.58 18.44
C LEU A 154 -13.90 6.50 17.38
N THR A 155 -13.36 7.64 17.80
CA THR A 155 -12.74 8.63 16.91
C THR A 155 -11.54 8.04 16.17
N SER A 156 -10.68 7.28 16.87
CA SER A 156 -9.51 6.61 16.27
C SER A 156 -9.93 5.57 15.23
N THR A 157 -10.98 4.80 15.51
CA THR A 157 -11.52 3.80 14.59
C THR A 157 -12.09 4.46 13.33
N LEU A 158 -12.92 5.50 13.50
CA LEU A 158 -13.48 6.24 12.37
C LEU A 158 -12.39 6.87 11.50
N ALA A 159 -11.40 7.53 12.11
CA ALA A 159 -10.30 8.16 11.40
C ALA A 159 -9.48 7.12 10.58
N ALA A 160 -9.24 5.94 11.15
CA ALA A 160 -8.53 4.86 10.47
C ALA A 160 -9.29 4.34 9.24
N HIS A 161 -10.59 4.09 9.38
CA HIS A 161 -11.42 3.63 8.26
C HIS A 161 -11.56 4.71 7.18
N VAL A 162 -11.71 5.98 7.56
CA VAL A 162 -11.69 7.10 6.61
C VAL A 162 -10.39 7.12 5.83
N ALA A 163 -9.23 7.03 6.49
CA ALA A 163 -7.94 7.06 5.82
C ALA A 163 -7.78 5.92 4.80
N VAL A 164 -8.12 4.68 5.20
CA VAL A 164 -8.02 3.52 4.30
C VAL A 164 -9.01 3.64 3.14
N THR A 165 -10.27 4.02 3.40
CA THR A 165 -11.29 4.16 2.35
C THR A 165 -10.92 5.25 1.34
N VAL A 166 -10.41 6.39 1.80
CA VAL A 166 -9.98 7.48 0.91
C VAL A 166 -8.84 7.03 0.01
N LEU A 167 -7.85 6.33 0.56
CA LEU A 167 -6.74 5.80 -0.24
C LEU A 167 -7.23 4.78 -1.26
N ASP A 168 -8.05 3.83 -0.86
CA ASP A 168 -8.60 2.78 -1.70
C ASP A 168 -9.36 3.36 -2.90
N VAL A 169 -10.31 4.27 -2.64
CA VAL A 169 -11.07 4.97 -3.68
C VAL A 169 -10.16 5.80 -4.59
N ALA A 170 -9.18 6.51 -4.04
CA ALA A 170 -8.26 7.31 -4.84
C ALA A 170 -7.38 6.45 -5.74
N VAL A 171 -6.86 5.31 -5.23
CA VAL A 171 -6.08 4.33 -6.01
C VAL A 171 -6.93 3.71 -7.10
N ASP A 172 -8.16 3.29 -6.81
CA ASP A 172 -9.06 2.74 -7.83
C ASP A 172 -9.33 3.76 -8.95
N ARG A 173 -9.67 5.00 -8.61
CA ARG A 173 -9.85 6.08 -9.60
C ARG A 173 -8.59 6.32 -10.43
N TRP A 174 -7.42 6.26 -9.80
CA TRP A 174 -6.14 6.44 -10.48
C TRP A 174 -5.82 5.30 -11.44
N LEU A 175 -6.12 4.07 -11.06
CA LEU A 175 -5.91 2.88 -11.89
C LEU A 175 -6.93 2.81 -13.04
N ASP A 176 -8.16 3.27 -12.82
CA ASP A 176 -9.22 3.29 -13.85
C ASP A 176 -9.09 4.46 -14.82
N GLY A 177 -8.36 5.51 -14.44
CA GLY A 177 -8.09 6.68 -15.29
C GLY A 177 -6.95 6.44 -16.30
N ASP A 178 -6.56 7.50 -16.98
CA ASP A 178 -5.44 7.53 -17.95
C ASP A 178 -4.05 7.56 -17.30
N GLY A 179 -3.97 7.85 -16.00
CA GLY A 179 -2.72 7.98 -15.24
C GLY A 179 -2.03 9.33 -15.40
N GLU A 180 -2.66 10.32 -16.07
CA GLU A 180 -2.08 11.67 -16.22
C GLU A 180 -2.12 12.44 -14.90
N ALA A 181 -3.21 12.30 -14.11
CA ALA A 181 -3.32 12.95 -12.82
C ALA A 181 -2.47 12.22 -11.76
N PRO A 182 -1.67 12.96 -10.96
CA PRO A 182 -0.96 12.38 -9.82
C PRO A 182 -1.94 11.78 -8.80
N LEU A 183 -1.57 10.65 -8.19
CA LEU A 183 -2.40 10.02 -7.15
C LEU A 183 -2.65 10.98 -5.96
N THR A 184 -1.69 11.84 -5.64
CA THR A 184 -1.82 12.86 -4.59
C THR A 184 -2.98 13.83 -4.84
N ASP A 185 -3.27 14.16 -6.09
CA ASP A 185 -4.39 15.03 -6.46
C ASP A 185 -5.72 14.28 -6.27
N LEU A 186 -5.79 13.02 -6.70
CA LEU A 186 -6.96 12.18 -6.53
C LEU A 186 -7.26 11.90 -5.03
N VAL A 187 -6.24 11.76 -4.20
CA VAL A 187 -6.40 11.69 -2.73
C VAL A 187 -7.05 12.96 -2.20
N ARG A 188 -6.56 14.14 -2.61
CA ARG A 188 -7.13 15.43 -2.19
C ARG A 188 -8.57 15.60 -2.63
N ASP A 189 -8.86 15.26 -3.88
CA ASP A 189 -10.20 15.33 -4.45
C ASP A 189 -11.16 14.38 -3.73
N THR A 190 -10.73 13.14 -3.45
CA THR A 190 -11.53 12.15 -2.70
C THR A 190 -11.83 12.63 -1.28
N LEU A 191 -10.85 13.26 -0.60
CA LEU A 191 -11.09 13.89 0.71
C LEU A 191 -12.07 15.09 0.62
N HIS A 192 -12.01 15.85 -0.45
CA HIS A 192 -12.93 16.95 -0.68
C HIS A 192 -14.37 16.44 -0.87
N GLU A 193 -14.57 15.42 -1.69
CA GLU A 193 -15.86 14.75 -1.88
C GLU A 193 -16.41 14.19 -0.58
N LEU A 194 -15.58 13.53 0.23
CA LEU A 194 -16.00 13.02 1.53
C LEU A 194 -16.50 14.16 2.44
N ARG A 195 -15.80 15.30 2.48
CA ARG A 195 -16.27 16.48 3.26
C ARG A 195 -17.61 16.98 2.74
N GLY A 196 -17.78 17.05 1.42
CA GLY A 196 -19.05 17.45 0.81
C GLY A 196 -20.22 16.54 1.18
N LEU A 197 -20.00 15.22 1.29
CA LEU A 197 -21.02 14.26 1.73
C LEU A 197 -21.45 14.50 3.18
N LEU A 198 -20.54 14.95 4.05
CA LEU A 198 -20.82 15.21 5.46
C LEU A 198 -21.53 16.55 5.68
N ASP A 199 -21.28 17.53 4.82
CA ASP A 199 -21.82 18.88 4.89
C ASP A 199 -23.14 19.05 4.09
N ALA A 200 -23.56 18.03 3.31
CA ALA A 200 -24.76 18.08 2.51
C ALA A 200 -26.00 18.19 3.43
N PRO A 201 -26.87 19.21 3.24
CA PRO A 201 -28.11 19.30 3.99
C PRO A 201 -29.03 18.12 3.64
N GLY A 202 -29.55 17.44 4.67
CA GLY A 202 -30.49 16.33 4.55
C GLY A 202 -31.88 16.79 4.08
#